data_7863bc9cbd2a520c086d7b5b6fbd2365
#
_entry.id   7863bc9cbd2a520c086d7b5b6fbd2365
#
_cell.length_a   1.000
_cell.length_b   1.000
_cell.length_c   1.000
_cell.angle_alpha   90.00
_cell.angle_beta   90.00
_cell.angle_gamma   90.00
#
_symmetry.space_group_name_H-M   'P 1'
#
loop_
_entity.id
_entity.type
_entity.pdbx_description
1 polymer ?
#
loop_
_entity_poly.entity_id
_entity_poly.type
_entity_poly.pdbx_seq_one_letter_code
_entity_poly.pdbx_strand_id
1 'polypeptide(L)'
;RLLTVTGVQTCALPIYVDVVLWLVEPTDYIGAGEQHIITRLKSCKKPVILVINKVDTIRKDEILKFIDTYRKEMDFAEIVPVSALKGTNTDDLTDVIFKYLGEGPMYYDEDTVTDQPMRQIVSELIREKALRCLSEEIPHGIAVTIEQMKERKGAGGEPIWDIEATIICERDSHKGIIIGKGGAMLKKIGSAARYEIEHMMEQKVNLKLWVKVRKEWRNSDLLIKNFGYRKED
;
A
#
# COMPACT_ATOMS: atom_id res chain seq x y z
N ARG A 1 -14.88 3.54 -11.18
CA ARG A 1 -13.48 3.70 -10.73
C ARG A 1 -13.46 4.36 -9.36
N LEU A 2 -12.78 3.73 -8.42
CA LEU A 2 -12.60 4.23 -7.07
C LEU A 2 -11.27 5.00 -6.98
N LEU A 3 -11.29 6.21 -6.42
CA LEU A 3 -10.07 6.94 -6.08
C LEU A 3 -9.98 7.06 -4.57
N THR A 4 -8.87 6.55 -4.02
CA THR A 4 -8.52 6.75 -2.61
C THR A 4 -7.50 7.87 -2.52
N VAL A 5 -7.85 8.96 -1.86
CA VAL A 5 -6.93 10.08 -1.62
C VAL A 5 -6.33 9.91 -0.24
N THR A 6 -5.05 9.52 -0.20
CA THR A 6 -4.27 9.44 1.03
C THR A 6 -3.12 10.44 0.94
N GLY A 7 -3.16 11.49 1.77
CA GLY A 7 -2.05 12.45 1.85
C GLY A 7 -1.87 13.39 0.65
N VAL A 8 -0.90 14.26 0.74
CA VAL A 8 -0.73 15.54 0.05
C VAL A 8 -0.38 15.49 -1.46
N GLN A 9 -0.41 14.37 -2.14
CA GLN A 9 0.20 14.27 -3.49
C GLN A 9 -0.72 14.19 -4.69
N THR A 10 -2.04 14.24 -4.57
CA THR A 10 -2.91 14.19 -5.75
C THR A 10 -3.19 15.59 -6.27
N CYS A 11 -2.43 16.02 -7.29
CA CYS A 11 -2.63 17.30 -7.96
C CYS A 11 -3.79 17.33 -8.96
N ALA A 12 -4.39 16.20 -9.33
CA ALA A 12 -5.49 16.10 -10.27
C ALA A 12 -6.85 16.00 -9.57
N LEU A 13 -7.85 16.71 -10.08
CA LEU A 13 -9.25 16.49 -9.68
C LEU A 13 -9.69 15.11 -10.17
N PRO A 14 -10.46 14.35 -9.37
CA PRO A 14 -10.96 13.03 -9.75
C PRO A 14 -12.12 13.16 -10.76
N ILE A 15 -11.80 13.41 -12.04
CA ILE A 15 -12.80 13.67 -13.08
C ILE A 15 -13.41 12.36 -13.59
N TYR A 16 -12.65 11.27 -13.59
CA TYR A 16 -13.02 9.98 -14.19
C TYR A 16 -13.39 8.90 -13.18
N VAL A 17 -13.80 9.28 -11.98
CA VAL A 17 -14.25 8.36 -10.93
C VAL A 17 -15.74 8.51 -10.66
N ASP A 18 -16.37 7.49 -10.11
CA ASP A 18 -17.79 7.51 -9.75
C ASP A 18 -18.00 8.03 -8.32
N VAL A 19 -17.08 7.71 -7.42
CA VAL A 19 -17.09 8.12 -6.01
C VAL A 19 -15.68 8.41 -5.53
N VAL A 20 -15.53 9.35 -4.62
CA VAL A 20 -14.26 9.71 -3.96
C VAL A 20 -14.30 9.24 -2.52
N LEU A 21 -13.29 8.50 -2.09
CA LEU A 21 -13.06 8.16 -0.69
C LEU A 21 -11.94 9.04 -0.15
N TRP A 22 -12.25 9.83 0.87
CA TRP A 22 -11.24 10.59 1.59
C TRP A 22 -10.98 9.95 2.95
N LEU A 23 -9.79 9.34 3.10
CA LEU A 23 -9.37 8.69 4.34
C LEU A 23 -8.64 9.67 5.23
N VAL A 24 -9.08 9.76 6.47
CA VAL A 24 -8.49 10.60 7.52
C VAL A 24 -8.28 9.78 8.79
N GLU A 25 -7.40 10.26 9.66
CA GLU A 25 -7.27 9.76 11.03
C GLU A 25 -8.07 10.65 11.99
N PRO A 26 -8.48 10.13 13.18
CA PRO A 26 -9.17 10.94 14.17
C PRO A 26 -8.25 12.05 14.69
N THR A 27 -8.63 13.31 14.47
CA THR A 27 -7.90 14.48 14.95
C THR A 27 -8.88 15.53 15.48
N ASP A 28 -8.47 16.26 16.53
CA ASP A 28 -9.30 17.30 17.14
C ASP A 28 -9.37 18.59 16.29
N TYR A 29 -8.49 18.73 15.31
CA TYR A 29 -8.44 19.90 14.44
C TYR A 29 -8.07 19.51 13.02
N ILE A 30 -8.51 20.32 12.07
CA ILE A 30 -8.21 20.13 10.65
C ILE A 30 -6.98 20.97 10.30
N GLY A 31 -5.90 20.30 9.90
CA GLY A 31 -4.63 20.93 9.54
C GLY A 31 -4.69 21.63 8.17
N ALA A 32 -3.67 22.43 7.87
CA ALA A 32 -3.57 23.18 6.60
C ALA A 32 -3.59 22.28 5.36
N GLY A 33 -3.00 21.07 5.46
CA GLY A 33 -3.03 20.07 4.38
C GLY A 33 -4.44 19.55 4.11
N GLU A 34 -5.19 19.26 5.17
CA GLU A 34 -6.58 18.79 5.06
C GLU A 34 -7.51 19.91 4.53
N GLN A 35 -7.32 21.16 4.97
CA GLN A 35 -8.04 22.32 4.44
C GLN A 35 -7.82 22.50 2.94
N HIS A 36 -6.61 22.25 2.46
CA HIS A 36 -6.31 22.27 1.03
C HIS A 36 -7.08 21.16 0.27
N ILE A 37 -7.15 19.95 0.84
CA ILE A 37 -7.91 18.84 0.27
C ILE A 37 -9.40 19.18 0.26
N ILE A 38 -9.95 19.67 1.37
CA ILE A 38 -11.36 20.10 1.49
C ILE A 38 -11.71 21.12 0.39
N THR A 39 -10.86 22.13 0.21
CA THR A 39 -11.07 23.18 -0.81
C THR A 39 -11.19 22.56 -2.21
N ARG A 40 -10.39 21.55 -2.51
CA ARG A 40 -10.45 20.82 -3.78
C ARG A 40 -11.69 19.94 -3.88
N LEU A 41 -12.00 19.21 -2.82
CA LEU A 41 -13.17 18.32 -2.79
C LEU A 41 -14.49 19.09 -2.92
N LYS A 42 -14.59 20.31 -2.38
CA LYS A 42 -15.74 21.22 -2.59
C LYS A 42 -15.99 21.56 -4.05
N SER A 43 -14.97 21.53 -4.88
CA SER A 43 -15.10 21.74 -6.34
C SER A 43 -15.40 20.44 -7.11
N CYS A 44 -15.33 19.29 -6.45
CA CYS A 44 -15.62 18.00 -7.05
C CYS A 44 -17.15 17.80 -7.17
N LYS A 45 -17.60 17.43 -8.37
CA LYS A 45 -19.03 17.14 -8.63
C LYS A 45 -19.42 15.70 -8.30
N LYS A 46 -18.50 14.91 -7.78
CA LYS A 46 -18.70 13.49 -7.45
C LYS A 46 -19.02 13.34 -5.96
N PRO A 47 -19.79 12.32 -5.57
CA PRO A 47 -20.02 12.03 -4.16
C PRO A 47 -18.69 11.77 -3.45
N VAL A 48 -18.53 12.42 -2.28
CA VAL A 48 -17.35 12.25 -1.44
C VAL A 48 -17.76 11.55 -0.16
N ILE A 49 -17.16 10.39 0.10
CA ILE A 49 -17.33 9.63 1.33
C ILE A 49 -16.12 9.92 2.22
N LEU A 50 -16.35 10.45 3.41
CA LEU A 50 -15.32 10.60 4.44
C LEU A 50 -15.17 9.30 5.20
N VAL A 51 -13.95 8.75 5.22
CA VAL A 51 -13.61 7.53 5.96
C VAL A 51 -12.69 7.89 7.11
N ILE A 52 -13.20 7.87 8.34
CA ILE A 52 -12.39 8.12 9.55
C ILE A 52 -11.79 6.77 9.98
N ASN A 53 -10.55 6.52 9.58
CA ASN A 53 -9.86 5.26 9.88
C ASN A 53 -9.14 5.30 11.23
N LYS A 54 -8.70 4.14 11.72
CA LYS A 54 -8.01 3.95 12.99
C LYS A 54 -8.86 4.28 14.24
N VAL A 55 -10.19 4.07 14.15
CA VAL A 55 -11.08 4.31 15.31
C VAL A 55 -10.82 3.36 16.49
N ASP A 56 -10.02 2.33 16.30
CA ASP A 56 -9.51 1.44 17.37
C ASP A 56 -8.49 2.12 18.30
N THR A 57 -7.97 3.29 17.93
CA THR A 57 -7.01 4.06 18.72
C THR A 57 -7.67 5.08 19.66
N ILE A 58 -8.97 5.29 19.52
CA ILE A 58 -9.75 6.28 20.27
C ILE A 58 -10.93 5.65 21.01
N ARG A 59 -11.52 6.38 21.95
CA ARG A 59 -12.73 5.94 22.67
C ARG A 59 -13.96 6.12 21.78
N LYS A 60 -14.93 5.22 21.91
CA LYS A 60 -16.17 5.26 21.10
C LYS A 60 -16.96 6.56 21.23
N ASP A 61 -16.97 7.15 22.42
CA ASP A 61 -17.66 8.43 22.71
C ASP A 61 -16.99 9.63 22.03
N GLU A 62 -15.75 9.51 21.63
CA GLU A 62 -15.00 10.57 20.93
C GLU A 62 -15.26 10.59 19.41
N ILE A 63 -15.69 9.46 18.83
CA ILE A 63 -15.93 9.34 17.38
C ILE A 63 -16.90 10.43 16.88
N LEU A 64 -17.97 10.72 17.63
CA LEU A 64 -18.96 11.73 17.26
C LEU A 64 -18.35 13.12 17.17
N LYS A 65 -17.37 13.45 18.02
CA LYS A 65 -16.69 14.76 17.97
C LYS A 65 -15.91 14.92 16.66
N PHE A 66 -15.23 13.86 16.22
CA PHE A 66 -14.49 13.91 14.95
C PHE A 66 -15.43 14.02 13.76
N ILE A 67 -16.53 13.29 13.76
CA ILE A 67 -17.58 13.42 12.74
C ILE A 67 -18.08 14.86 12.67
N ASP A 68 -18.40 15.48 13.81
CA ASP A 68 -18.91 16.86 13.87
C ASP A 68 -17.86 17.88 13.41
N THR A 69 -16.58 17.62 13.64
CA THR A 69 -15.49 18.48 13.17
C THR A 69 -15.47 18.55 11.64
N TYR A 70 -15.54 17.39 10.98
CA TYR A 70 -15.50 17.33 9.52
C TYR A 70 -16.82 17.78 8.86
N ARG A 71 -17.98 17.48 9.45
CA ARG A 71 -19.30 17.91 8.92
C ARG A 71 -19.45 19.42 8.81
N LYS A 72 -18.77 20.19 9.64
CA LYS A 72 -18.79 21.66 9.58
C LYS A 72 -18.04 22.22 8.38
N GLU A 73 -17.10 21.44 7.84
CA GLU A 73 -16.22 21.90 6.76
C GLU A 73 -16.79 21.66 5.37
N MET A 74 -17.50 20.54 5.19
CA MET A 74 -18.04 20.16 3.89
C MET A 74 -19.23 19.22 4.06
N ASP A 75 -20.15 19.25 3.11
CA ASP A 75 -21.24 18.28 3.00
C ASP A 75 -20.73 17.00 2.33
N PHE A 76 -20.53 15.96 3.11
CA PHE A 76 -20.12 14.64 2.63
C PHE A 76 -21.34 13.80 2.26
N ALA A 77 -21.24 12.99 1.22
CA ALA A 77 -22.29 12.06 0.85
C ALA A 77 -22.53 11.03 1.97
N GLU A 78 -21.47 10.55 2.60
CA GLU A 78 -21.51 9.67 3.79
C GLU A 78 -20.25 9.90 4.63
N ILE A 79 -20.34 9.59 5.94
CA ILE A 79 -19.19 9.59 6.86
C ILE A 79 -19.16 8.23 7.56
N VAL A 80 -18.10 7.47 7.33
CA VAL A 80 -17.96 6.10 7.83
C VAL A 80 -16.73 5.99 8.73
N PRO A 81 -16.89 5.83 10.05
CA PRO A 81 -15.80 5.54 10.96
C PRO A 81 -15.42 4.04 10.84
N VAL A 82 -14.13 3.75 10.59
CA VAL A 82 -13.65 2.39 10.38
C VAL A 82 -12.36 2.11 11.17
N SER A 83 -12.09 0.85 11.43
CA SER A 83 -10.74 0.37 11.73
C SER A 83 -10.36 -0.68 10.70
N ALA A 84 -9.56 -0.30 9.72
CA ALA A 84 -9.05 -1.23 8.72
C ALA A 84 -8.21 -2.35 9.36
N LEU A 85 -7.49 -2.03 10.47
CA LEU A 85 -6.67 -3.00 11.20
C LEU A 85 -7.52 -4.09 11.88
N LYS A 86 -8.69 -3.71 12.43
CA LYS A 86 -9.58 -4.61 13.18
C LYS A 86 -10.74 -5.14 12.35
N GLY A 87 -10.90 -4.68 11.12
CA GLY A 87 -12.07 -4.99 10.30
C GLY A 87 -13.38 -4.35 10.79
N THR A 88 -13.31 -3.35 11.67
CA THR A 88 -14.53 -2.71 12.19
C THR A 88 -15.14 -1.81 11.12
N ASN A 89 -16.42 -2.00 10.83
CA ASN A 89 -17.21 -1.27 9.83
C ASN A 89 -16.63 -1.28 8.41
N THR A 90 -15.78 -2.26 8.07
CA THR A 90 -15.24 -2.41 6.71
C THR A 90 -16.28 -2.91 5.72
N ASP A 91 -17.17 -3.79 6.16
CA ASP A 91 -18.27 -4.30 5.36
C ASP A 91 -19.32 -3.18 5.11
N ASP A 92 -19.66 -2.42 6.16
CA ASP A 92 -20.55 -1.24 6.04
C ASP A 92 -19.98 -0.21 5.06
N LEU A 93 -18.65 0.03 5.09
CA LEU A 93 -17.98 0.91 4.13
C LEU A 93 -18.12 0.38 2.70
N THR A 94 -17.96 -0.92 2.51
CA THR A 94 -18.10 -1.57 1.21
C THR A 94 -19.53 -1.39 0.69
N ASP A 95 -20.54 -1.65 1.50
CA ASP A 95 -21.95 -1.46 1.14
C ASP A 95 -22.28 0.00 0.79
N VAL A 96 -21.70 0.94 1.55
CA VAL A 96 -21.84 2.37 1.25
C VAL A 96 -21.21 2.73 -0.09
N ILE A 97 -20.03 2.22 -0.41
CA ILE A 97 -19.38 2.45 -1.71
C ILE A 97 -20.26 1.95 -2.85
N PHE A 98 -20.81 0.73 -2.74
CA PHE A 98 -21.65 0.14 -3.79
C PHE A 98 -22.92 0.95 -4.08
N LYS A 99 -23.48 1.71 -3.12
CA LYS A 99 -24.62 2.63 -3.36
C LYS A 99 -24.32 3.71 -4.40
N TYR A 100 -23.04 4.10 -4.54
CA TYR A 100 -22.61 5.18 -5.43
C TYR A 100 -21.97 4.66 -6.72
N LEU A 101 -21.80 3.34 -6.88
CA LEU A 101 -21.31 2.73 -8.11
C LEU A 101 -22.49 2.35 -8.99
N GLY A 102 -22.45 2.74 -10.27
CA GLY A 102 -23.43 2.30 -11.27
C GLY A 102 -23.12 0.87 -11.75
N GLU A 103 -24.14 0.20 -12.27
CA GLU A 103 -23.95 -1.06 -13.00
C GLU A 103 -23.07 -0.80 -14.23
N GLY A 104 -22.13 -1.68 -14.49
CA GLY A 104 -21.18 -1.59 -15.60
C GLY A 104 -20.77 -2.96 -16.13
N PRO A 105 -20.11 -3.00 -17.29
CA PRO A 105 -19.55 -4.25 -17.80
C PRO A 105 -18.49 -4.79 -16.84
N MET A 106 -18.39 -6.10 -16.75
CA MET A 106 -17.33 -6.79 -16.04
C MET A 106 -16.01 -6.56 -16.79
N TYR A 107 -15.09 -5.79 -16.19
CA TYR A 107 -13.78 -5.49 -16.77
C TYR A 107 -12.73 -6.55 -16.45
N TYR A 108 -12.95 -7.33 -15.40
CA TYR A 108 -12.08 -8.42 -14.93
C TYR A 108 -12.94 -9.65 -14.65
N ASP A 109 -12.39 -10.82 -14.87
CA ASP A 109 -13.04 -12.07 -14.49
C ASP A 109 -13.15 -12.18 -12.96
N GLU A 110 -14.14 -12.93 -12.46
CA GLU A 110 -14.41 -13.10 -11.01
C GLU A 110 -13.19 -13.63 -10.24
N ASP A 111 -12.35 -14.42 -10.90
CA ASP A 111 -11.14 -15.02 -10.32
C ASP A 111 -9.92 -14.07 -10.39
N THR A 112 -10.04 -12.89 -11.01
CA THR A 112 -8.93 -11.95 -11.15
C THR A 112 -8.75 -11.14 -9.85
N VAL A 113 -7.82 -11.55 -9.01
CA VAL A 113 -7.51 -10.86 -7.75
C VAL A 113 -6.75 -9.55 -7.98
N THR A 114 -5.92 -9.48 -9.03
CA THR A 114 -5.10 -8.30 -9.36
C THR A 114 -4.65 -8.33 -10.82
N ASP A 115 -4.48 -7.16 -11.42
CA ASP A 115 -3.88 -6.95 -12.74
C ASP A 115 -2.35 -6.78 -12.68
N GLN A 116 -1.78 -6.80 -11.48
CA GLN A 116 -0.35 -6.60 -11.29
C GLN A 116 0.44 -7.84 -11.73
N PRO A 117 1.56 -7.66 -12.46
CA PRO A 117 2.44 -8.77 -12.79
C PRO A 117 2.92 -9.50 -11.52
N MET A 118 2.94 -10.82 -11.54
CA MET A 118 3.40 -11.67 -10.42
C MET A 118 4.75 -11.19 -9.85
N ARG A 119 5.62 -10.73 -10.71
CA ARG A 119 6.94 -10.19 -10.36
C ARG A 119 6.86 -8.96 -9.47
N GLN A 120 5.87 -8.10 -9.68
CA GLN A 120 5.65 -6.91 -8.86
C GLN A 120 5.05 -7.28 -7.50
N ILE A 121 4.11 -8.21 -7.46
CA ILE A 121 3.53 -8.71 -6.20
C ILE A 121 4.61 -9.32 -5.33
N VAL A 122 5.48 -10.17 -5.90
CA VAL A 122 6.62 -10.77 -5.18
C VAL A 122 7.58 -9.70 -4.65
N SER A 123 7.87 -8.65 -5.43
CA SER A 123 8.74 -7.56 -4.97
C SER A 123 8.12 -6.80 -3.78
N GLU A 124 6.82 -6.55 -3.80
CA GLU A 124 6.11 -5.88 -2.71
C GLU A 124 6.00 -6.76 -1.46
N LEU A 125 5.80 -8.06 -1.59
CA LEU A 125 5.85 -9.00 -0.46
C LEU A 125 7.22 -8.98 0.23
N ILE A 126 8.31 -9.00 -0.55
CA ILE A 126 9.66 -8.90 0.01
C ILE A 126 9.85 -7.55 0.71
N ARG A 127 9.39 -6.45 0.09
CA ARG A 127 9.49 -5.11 0.66
C ARG A 127 8.69 -4.98 1.96
N GLU A 128 7.48 -5.51 2.00
CA GLU A 128 6.65 -5.53 3.21
C GLU A 128 7.35 -6.25 4.37
N LYS A 129 7.89 -7.46 4.12
CA LYS A 129 8.59 -8.22 5.18
C LYS A 129 9.88 -7.52 5.61
N ALA A 130 10.59 -6.88 4.69
CA ALA A 130 11.75 -6.07 5.03
C ALA A 130 11.35 -4.89 5.93
N LEU A 131 10.32 -4.12 5.58
CA LEU A 131 9.83 -3.00 6.39
C LEU A 131 9.37 -3.46 7.78
N ARG A 132 8.61 -4.55 7.87
CA ARG A 132 8.17 -5.12 9.16
C ARG A 132 9.33 -5.56 10.06
N CYS A 133 10.38 -6.13 9.47
CA CYS A 133 11.55 -6.56 10.23
C CYS A 133 12.46 -5.40 10.66
N LEU A 134 12.45 -4.29 9.93
CA LEU A 134 13.31 -3.12 10.14
C LEU A 134 12.62 -1.97 10.90
N SER A 135 11.42 -2.15 11.34
CA SER A 135 10.33 -1.28 11.83
C SER A 135 10.67 0.15 12.27
N GLU A 136 11.80 0.41 12.90
CA GLU A 136 12.14 1.76 13.41
C GLU A 136 13.41 2.37 12.79
N GLU A 137 14.25 1.56 12.17
CA GLU A 137 15.59 1.98 11.78
C GLU A 137 15.68 2.48 10.33
N ILE A 138 14.76 2.04 9.42
CA ILE A 138 14.74 2.43 8.01
C ILE A 138 13.29 2.55 7.49
N PRO A 139 12.53 3.55 7.92
CA PRO A 139 11.08 3.52 7.75
C PRO A 139 10.58 3.66 6.30
N HIS A 140 11.31 4.24 5.36
CA HIS A 140 10.76 4.52 4.01
C HIS A 140 11.79 4.55 2.87
N GLY A 141 13.00 4.04 3.09
CA GLY A 141 14.12 4.20 2.15
C GLY A 141 14.54 2.94 1.42
N ILE A 142 13.66 1.93 1.27
CA ILE A 142 13.98 0.70 0.55
C ILE A 142 13.07 0.49 -0.65
N ALA A 143 13.67 -0.01 -1.73
CA ALA A 143 12.98 -0.58 -2.88
C ALA A 143 13.42 -2.03 -3.06
N VAL A 144 12.63 -2.81 -3.79
CA VAL A 144 12.99 -4.18 -4.13
C VAL A 144 12.88 -4.37 -5.64
N THR A 145 13.92 -4.96 -6.23
CA THR A 145 13.91 -5.35 -7.65
C THR A 145 14.03 -6.86 -7.75
N ILE A 146 13.29 -7.44 -8.68
CA ILE A 146 13.41 -8.86 -9.02
C ILE A 146 14.35 -8.97 -10.22
N GLU A 147 15.53 -9.53 -10.01
CA GLU A 147 16.53 -9.72 -11.06
C GLU A 147 16.14 -10.94 -11.94
N GLN A 148 15.76 -12.02 -11.27
CA GLN A 148 15.33 -13.25 -11.92
C GLN A 148 14.11 -13.84 -11.23
N MET A 149 13.21 -14.40 -12.04
CA MET A 149 12.08 -15.21 -11.59
C MET A 149 11.84 -16.27 -12.67
N LYS A 150 12.20 -17.52 -12.38
CA LYS A 150 12.11 -18.65 -13.32
C LYS A 150 11.62 -19.90 -12.61
N GLU A 151 10.74 -20.61 -13.26
CA GLU A 151 10.32 -21.93 -12.86
C GLU A 151 11.34 -22.98 -13.31
N ARG A 152 11.62 -23.95 -12.46
CA ARG A 152 12.38 -25.17 -12.78
C ARG A 152 11.73 -26.40 -12.17
N LYS A 153 12.08 -27.57 -12.65
CA LYS A 153 11.70 -28.84 -12.03
C LYS A 153 12.62 -29.15 -10.84
N GLY A 154 12.04 -29.50 -9.71
CA GLY A 154 12.73 -30.04 -8.55
C GLY A 154 13.21 -31.47 -8.76
N ALA A 155 13.88 -32.04 -7.78
CA ALA A 155 14.42 -33.41 -7.86
C ALA A 155 13.32 -34.47 -7.99
N GLY A 156 12.13 -34.23 -7.48
CA GLY A 156 10.95 -35.09 -7.60
C GLY A 156 10.04 -34.77 -8.79
N GLY A 157 10.42 -33.79 -9.64
CA GLY A 157 9.63 -33.32 -10.78
C GLY A 157 8.61 -32.20 -10.44
N GLU A 158 8.48 -31.84 -9.17
CA GLU A 158 7.64 -30.72 -8.71
C GLU A 158 8.15 -29.37 -9.23
N PRO A 159 7.26 -28.41 -9.52
CA PRO A 159 7.68 -27.05 -9.90
C PRO A 159 8.29 -26.31 -8.70
N ILE A 160 9.41 -25.64 -8.95
CA ILE A 160 10.09 -24.77 -7.96
C ILE A 160 10.42 -23.45 -8.65
N TRP A 161 10.12 -22.34 -8.02
CA TRP A 161 10.50 -21.02 -8.50
C TRP A 161 11.85 -20.59 -7.94
N ASP A 162 12.81 -20.34 -8.82
CA ASP A 162 14.06 -19.66 -8.46
C ASP A 162 13.84 -18.15 -8.60
N ILE A 163 13.86 -17.44 -7.46
CA ILE A 163 13.65 -16.01 -7.37
C ILE A 163 14.91 -15.36 -6.83
N GLU A 164 15.46 -14.41 -7.60
CA GLU A 164 16.58 -13.59 -7.20
C GLU A 164 16.14 -12.15 -7.10
N ALA A 165 16.30 -11.53 -5.92
CA ALA A 165 15.86 -10.18 -5.65
C ALA A 165 16.91 -9.34 -4.93
N THR A 166 16.90 -8.04 -5.18
CA THR A 166 17.81 -7.08 -4.54
C THR A 166 17.00 -6.06 -3.74
N ILE A 167 17.31 -5.94 -2.45
CA ILE A 167 16.82 -4.85 -1.60
C ILE A 167 17.75 -3.66 -1.80
N ILE A 168 17.19 -2.53 -2.23
CA ILE A 168 17.91 -1.30 -2.51
C ILE A 168 17.70 -0.35 -1.34
N CYS A 169 18.77 0.24 -0.83
CA CYS A 169 18.75 1.25 0.21
C CYS A 169 19.61 2.46 -0.17
N GLU A 170 19.45 3.59 0.54
CA GLU A 170 20.14 4.83 0.18
C GLU A 170 21.54 4.98 0.77
N ARG A 171 21.83 4.34 1.92
CA ARG A 171 23.06 4.54 2.69
C ARG A 171 23.73 3.22 3.05
N ASP A 172 25.05 3.24 3.18
CA ASP A 172 25.82 2.08 3.62
C ASP A 172 25.46 1.64 5.06
N SER A 173 25.12 2.58 5.94
CA SER A 173 24.58 2.29 7.28
C SER A 173 23.30 1.44 7.21
N HIS A 174 22.39 1.79 6.30
CA HIS A 174 21.16 1.03 6.08
C HIS A 174 21.45 -0.38 5.56
N LYS A 175 22.44 -0.53 4.67
CA LYS A 175 22.86 -1.83 4.19
C LYS A 175 23.33 -2.73 5.34
N GLY A 176 24.12 -2.18 6.26
CA GLY A 176 24.57 -2.92 7.46
C GLY A 176 23.43 -3.42 8.33
N ILE A 177 22.42 -2.57 8.55
CA ILE A 177 21.22 -2.89 9.33
C ILE A 177 20.39 -3.98 8.63
N ILE A 178 20.15 -3.85 7.31
CA ILE A 178 19.37 -4.82 6.52
C ILE A 178 20.04 -6.20 6.49
N ILE A 179 21.35 -6.24 6.43
CA ILE A 179 22.10 -7.50 6.48
C ILE A 179 22.10 -8.07 7.90
N GLY A 180 22.34 -7.21 8.89
CA GLY A 180 22.46 -7.60 10.29
C GLY A 180 23.74 -8.39 10.59
N LYS A 181 23.98 -8.67 11.89
CA LYS A 181 25.16 -9.42 12.33
C LYS A 181 25.19 -10.82 11.69
N GLY A 182 26.25 -11.11 10.92
CA GLY A 182 26.38 -12.38 10.23
C GLY A 182 25.26 -12.71 9.23
N GLY A 183 24.52 -11.70 8.72
CA GLY A 183 23.43 -11.92 7.77
C GLY A 183 22.09 -12.31 8.42
N ALA A 184 21.98 -12.27 9.75
CA ALA A 184 20.81 -12.75 10.48
C ALA A 184 19.52 -12.01 10.11
N MET A 185 19.58 -10.68 9.95
CA MET A 185 18.40 -9.89 9.59
C MET A 185 17.94 -10.21 8.15
N LEU A 186 18.86 -10.25 7.20
CA LEU A 186 18.54 -10.60 5.81
C LEU A 186 17.97 -12.02 5.70
N LYS A 187 18.49 -12.97 6.48
CA LYS A 187 17.92 -14.33 6.56
C LYS A 187 16.51 -14.32 7.13
N LYS A 188 16.23 -13.52 8.18
CA LYS A 188 14.90 -13.38 8.77
C LYS A 188 13.90 -12.82 7.74
N ILE A 189 14.28 -11.75 7.04
CA ILE A 189 13.48 -11.15 5.97
C ILE A 189 13.20 -12.18 4.88
N GLY A 190 14.24 -12.86 4.39
CA GLY A 190 14.11 -13.85 3.33
C GLY A 190 13.22 -15.04 3.70
N SER A 191 13.32 -15.53 4.95
CA SER A 191 12.46 -16.62 5.42
C SER A 191 10.99 -16.20 5.51
N ALA A 192 10.70 -15.00 6.04
CA ALA A 192 9.35 -14.48 6.14
C ALA A 192 8.75 -14.21 4.74
N ALA A 193 9.52 -13.61 3.84
CA ALA A 193 9.09 -13.35 2.47
C ALA A 193 8.84 -14.65 1.70
N ARG A 194 9.76 -15.62 1.79
CA ARG A 194 9.58 -16.91 1.14
C ARG A 194 8.29 -17.61 1.57
N TYR A 195 7.99 -17.62 2.86
CA TYR A 195 6.78 -18.25 3.38
C TYR A 195 5.52 -17.67 2.73
N GLU A 196 5.40 -16.35 2.66
CA GLU A 196 4.25 -15.69 2.05
C GLU A 196 4.17 -15.89 0.53
N ILE A 197 5.32 -15.86 -0.15
CA ILE A 197 5.37 -16.10 -1.60
C ILE A 197 4.97 -17.55 -1.90
N GLU A 198 5.48 -18.53 -1.15
CA GLU A 198 5.08 -19.94 -1.28
C GLU A 198 3.58 -20.14 -1.04
N HIS A 199 3.00 -19.43 -0.06
CA HIS A 199 1.58 -19.48 0.24
C HIS A 199 0.74 -18.87 -0.89
N MET A 200 1.15 -17.69 -1.40
CA MET A 200 0.45 -17.01 -2.49
C MET A 200 0.52 -17.79 -3.82
N MET A 201 1.67 -18.37 -4.13
CA MET A 201 1.90 -19.08 -5.40
C MET A 201 1.48 -20.56 -5.34
N GLU A 202 1.19 -21.07 -4.15
CA GLU A 202 0.94 -22.52 -3.88
C GLU A 202 2.06 -23.44 -4.39
N GLN A 203 3.28 -22.88 -4.51
CA GLN A 203 4.46 -23.58 -5.07
C GLN A 203 5.71 -23.31 -4.23
N LYS A 204 6.67 -24.22 -4.34
CA LYS A 204 7.96 -24.07 -3.65
C LYS A 204 8.80 -22.96 -4.25
N VAL A 205 9.48 -22.21 -3.38
CA VAL A 205 10.30 -21.06 -3.76
C VAL A 205 11.71 -21.17 -3.19
N ASN A 206 12.71 -21.02 -4.06
CA ASN A 206 14.09 -20.79 -3.70
C ASN A 206 14.41 -19.30 -3.84
N LEU A 207 14.32 -18.57 -2.71
CA LEU A 207 14.52 -17.13 -2.68
C LEU A 207 15.95 -16.78 -2.30
N LYS A 208 16.62 -16.01 -3.16
CA LYS A 208 17.93 -15.41 -2.90
C LYS A 208 17.79 -13.89 -2.82
N LEU A 209 18.33 -13.30 -1.74
CA LEU A 209 18.28 -11.86 -1.50
C LEU A 209 19.68 -11.25 -1.46
N TRP A 210 19.82 -10.10 -2.12
CA TRP A 210 20.99 -9.23 -2.03
C TRP A 210 20.61 -7.85 -1.51
N VAL A 211 21.60 -7.08 -1.07
CA VAL A 211 21.43 -5.70 -0.63
C VAL A 211 22.40 -4.79 -1.39
N LYS A 212 21.87 -3.79 -2.09
CA LYS A 212 22.64 -2.77 -2.81
C LYS A 212 22.35 -1.37 -2.28
N VAL A 213 23.39 -0.53 -2.24
CA VAL A 213 23.24 0.90 -1.97
C VAL A 213 23.10 1.65 -3.29
N ARG A 214 22.07 2.50 -3.37
CA ARG A 214 21.84 3.46 -4.44
C ARG A 214 21.52 4.81 -3.82
N LYS A 215 22.50 5.69 -3.76
CA LYS A 215 22.35 7.03 -3.18
C LYS A 215 21.26 7.80 -3.94
N GLU A 216 20.43 8.50 -3.20
CA GLU A 216 19.38 9.40 -3.72
C GLU A 216 18.44 8.77 -4.77
N TRP A 217 18.23 7.45 -4.73
CA TRP A 217 17.39 6.79 -5.72
C TRP A 217 15.96 7.34 -5.77
N ARG A 218 15.45 7.85 -4.65
CA ARG A 218 14.11 8.46 -4.54
C ARG A 218 14.00 9.81 -5.27
N ASN A 219 15.11 10.45 -5.53
CA ASN A 219 15.18 11.72 -6.24
C ASN A 219 15.42 11.55 -7.75
N SER A 220 15.60 10.33 -8.22
CA SER A 220 15.87 10.00 -9.62
C SER A 220 14.65 9.37 -10.27
N ASP A 221 13.98 10.10 -11.17
CA ASP A 221 12.82 9.61 -11.91
C ASP A 221 13.12 8.33 -12.69
N LEU A 222 14.34 8.23 -13.23
CA LEU A 222 14.80 7.04 -13.95
C LEU A 222 14.89 5.83 -13.03
N LEU A 223 15.44 5.98 -11.81
CA LEU A 223 15.58 4.89 -10.85
C LEU A 223 14.22 4.50 -10.26
N ILE A 224 13.36 5.48 -9.96
CA ILE A 224 11.99 5.23 -9.50
C ILE A 224 11.25 4.38 -10.53
N LYS A 225 11.30 4.77 -11.81
CA LYS A 225 10.68 4.02 -12.91
C LYS A 225 11.29 2.61 -13.08
N ASN A 226 12.62 2.49 -12.99
CA ASN A 226 13.32 1.21 -13.13
C ASN A 226 13.03 0.24 -11.98
N PHE A 227 12.69 0.76 -10.79
CA PHE A 227 12.32 -0.05 -9.62
C PHE A 227 10.83 -0.38 -9.59
N GLY A 228 10.08 -0.03 -10.63
CA GLY A 228 8.66 -0.35 -10.74
C GLY A 228 7.72 0.65 -10.08
N TYR A 229 8.25 1.74 -9.52
CA TYR A 229 7.45 2.83 -8.99
C TYR A 229 7.19 3.83 -10.13
N ARG A 230 5.95 3.96 -10.56
CA ARG A 230 5.55 5.03 -11.49
C ARG A 230 5.34 6.32 -10.69
N LYS A 231 5.96 7.44 -11.11
CA LYS A 231 5.33 8.73 -10.85
C LYS A 231 4.07 8.74 -11.71
N GLU A 232 2.93 8.80 -11.07
CA GLU A 232 1.70 9.17 -11.78
C GLU A 232 1.87 10.63 -12.20
N ASP A 233 1.85 10.86 -13.53
CA ASP A 233 1.81 12.18 -14.16
C ASP A 233 0.50 12.90 -13.83
#